data_7c80e941133196cd5d6a19b56f09e4f0
#
_entry.id   7c80e941133196cd5d6a19b56f09e4f0
#
_cell.length_a   1.000
_cell.length_b   1.000
_cell.length_c   1.000
_cell.angle_alpha   90.00
_cell.angle_beta   90.00
_cell.angle_gamma   90.00
#
_symmetry.space_group_name_H-M   'P 1'
#
loop_
_entity.id
_entity.type
_entity.pdbx_description
1 polymer ?
#
loop_
_entity_poly.entity_id
_entity_poly.type
_entity_poly.pdbx_seq_one_letter_code
_entity_poly.pdbx_strand_id
1 'polypeptide(L)'
;MITASHNPYCDNGLKLFGPDGMKLSDQIEKKIEKLIDARNTKQLTNPKLLGRVKRLEDGNEKYIEILKKNFPNNFNLKGTKIVLDCGNGAGYIAAPKLLKNLGAKIISIGVKPNGFNINDKCGSTYPFKIQSAVKKYKAQVGISFDGDADRIIMCDEKGKIIDGDQIIAMLAKRWKMKKILKGGVIGTLMSNYGLENFLRKEKIKFFRTKVGDRYVKEKMKKFNFNLGGEQSGHIILGKFATTGDGLMVALEVLFSLRKGIKASQLLNVFKPFPQILENVIVK
;
A
#
# COMPACT_ATOMS: atom_id res chain seq x y z
N MET A 1 -3.87 11.29 11.91
CA MET A 1 -4.31 11.15 10.52
C MET A 1 -5.80 10.84 10.51
N ILE A 2 -6.60 11.54 9.73
CA ILE A 2 -8.04 11.26 9.55
C ILE A 2 -8.18 10.44 8.27
N THR A 3 -8.87 9.30 8.32
CA THR A 3 -8.99 8.39 7.18
C THR A 3 -10.15 7.40 7.33
N ALA A 4 -10.73 7.00 6.22
CA ALA A 4 -11.60 5.83 6.11
C ALA A 4 -10.82 4.56 5.75
N SER A 5 -9.49 4.68 5.49
CA SER A 5 -8.66 3.58 4.97
C SER A 5 -9.28 2.96 3.71
N HIS A 6 -9.61 1.70 3.75
CA HIS A 6 -10.26 0.97 2.64
C HIS A 6 -11.78 0.85 2.78
N ASN A 7 -12.36 1.51 3.79
CA ASN A 7 -13.78 1.50 4.09
C ASN A 7 -14.55 2.61 3.33
N PRO A 8 -15.88 2.59 3.31
CA PRO A 8 -16.68 3.72 2.86
C PRO A 8 -16.51 4.94 3.78
N TYR A 9 -16.90 6.10 3.31
CA TYR A 9 -16.71 7.37 3.99
C TYR A 9 -17.33 7.44 5.40
N CYS A 10 -18.41 6.72 5.65
CA CYS A 10 -19.09 6.68 6.95
C CYS A 10 -18.27 5.99 8.05
N ASP A 11 -17.31 5.14 7.68
CA ASP A 11 -16.44 4.43 8.60
C ASP A 11 -15.06 5.12 8.73
N ASN A 12 -15.03 6.46 8.72
CA ASN A 12 -13.80 7.19 8.94
C ASN A 12 -13.42 7.22 10.43
N GLY A 13 -12.15 7.45 10.69
CA GLY A 13 -11.61 7.48 12.04
C GLY A 13 -10.26 8.17 12.14
N LEU A 14 -9.63 8.04 13.29
CA LEU A 14 -8.34 8.63 13.61
C LEU A 14 -7.27 7.54 13.74
N LYS A 15 -6.15 7.72 13.05
CA LYS A 15 -4.93 6.94 13.28
C LYS A 15 -3.90 7.83 13.97
N LEU A 16 -3.39 7.39 15.13
CA LEU A 16 -2.39 8.11 15.91
C LEU A 16 -1.03 7.44 15.77
N PHE A 17 0.00 8.27 15.67
CA PHE A 17 1.38 7.83 15.47
C PHE A 17 2.29 8.46 16.52
N GLY A 18 3.29 7.70 16.94
CA GLY A 18 4.36 8.18 17.80
C GLY A 18 5.42 8.99 17.03
N PRO A 19 6.39 9.59 17.75
CA PRO A 19 7.47 10.37 17.15
C PRO A 19 8.42 9.53 16.26
N ASP A 20 8.39 8.21 16.41
CA ASP A 20 9.12 7.23 15.61
C ASP A 20 8.39 6.84 14.31
N GLY A 21 7.23 7.46 14.04
CA GLY A 21 6.38 7.14 12.90
C GLY A 21 5.65 5.78 13.01
N MET A 22 5.62 5.19 14.23
CA MET A 22 4.91 3.95 14.49
C MET A 22 3.49 4.26 14.98
N LYS A 23 2.50 3.42 14.64
CA LYS A 23 1.17 3.47 15.28
C LYS A 23 1.33 3.31 16.80
N LEU A 24 0.50 3.99 17.57
CA LEU A 24 0.50 3.85 19.01
C LEU A 24 0.17 2.41 19.43
N SER A 25 0.63 2.02 20.61
CA SER A 25 0.32 0.68 21.15
C SER A 25 -1.15 0.59 21.57
N ASP A 26 -1.74 -0.62 21.50
CA ASP A 26 -3.12 -0.86 21.96
C ASP A 26 -3.36 -0.39 23.39
N GLN A 27 -2.33 -0.46 24.24
CA GLN A 27 -2.42 0.02 25.61
C GLN A 27 -2.59 1.55 25.68
N ILE A 28 -1.89 2.29 24.81
CA ILE A 28 -2.00 3.74 24.75
C ILE A 28 -3.33 4.13 24.10
N GLU A 29 -3.74 3.46 23.02
CA GLU A 29 -5.02 3.69 22.35
C GLU A 29 -6.19 3.47 23.33
N LYS A 30 -6.20 2.35 24.06
CA LYS A 30 -7.21 2.09 25.11
C LYS A 30 -7.23 3.12 26.23
N LYS A 31 -6.08 3.71 26.59
CA LYS A 31 -6.04 4.82 27.55
C LYS A 31 -6.69 6.08 27.01
N ILE A 32 -6.42 6.39 25.73
CA ILE A 32 -7.01 7.55 25.03
C ILE A 32 -8.53 7.37 24.94
N GLU A 33 -9.01 6.21 24.51
CA GLU A 33 -10.44 5.88 24.44
C GLU A 33 -11.13 6.07 25.80
N LYS A 34 -10.55 5.51 26.88
CA LYS A 34 -11.08 5.72 28.24
C LYS A 34 -11.15 7.17 28.65
N LEU A 35 -10.19 8.00 28.25
CA LEU A 35 -10.21 9.44 28.55
C LEU A 35 -11.30 10.17 27.76
N ILE A 36 -11.56 9.75 26.52
CA ILE A 36 -12.65 10.29 25.69
C ILE A 36 -14.01 9.93 26.32
N ASP A 37 -14.20 8.66 26.70
CA ASP A 37 -15.44 8.15 27.26
C ASP A 37 -15.75 8.78 28.66
N ALA A 38 -14.72 9.02 29.44
CA ALA A 38 -14.86 9.59 30.79
C ALA A 38 -15.36 11.04 30.78
N ARG A 39 -15.43 11.72 29.62
CA ARG A 39 -15.85 13.15 29.46
C ARG A 39 -15.23 14.07 30.51
N ASN A 40 -13.98 13.80 30.87
CA ASN A 40 -13.30 14.48 31.97
C ASN A 40 -12.86 15.89 31.56
N THR A 41 -13.77 16.87 31.75
CA THR A 41 -13.53 18.28 31.41
C THR A 41 -12.47 18.94 32.29
N LYS A 42 -12.13 18.36 33.45
CA LYS A 42 -11.11 18.91 34.37
C LYS A 42 -9.67 18.80 33.81
N GLN A 43 -9.47 17.99 32.78
CA GLN A 43 -8.16 17.81 32.14
C GLN A 43 -8.01 18.58 30.82
N LEU A 44 -8.96 19.46 30.49
CA LEU A 44 -8.86 20.27 29.28
C LEU A 44 -7.73 21.32 29.42
N THR A 45 -7.00 21.48 28.33
CA THR A 45 -5.94 22.49 28.25
C THR A 45 -6.49 23.89 28.41
N ASN A 46 -5.76 24.76 29.14
CA ASN A 46 -6.09 26.17 29.24
C ASN A 46 -6.24 26.78 27.84
N PRO A 47 -7.29 27.55 27.53
CA PRO A 47 -7.50 28.15 26.21
C PRO A 47 -6.31 28.96 25.67
N LYS A 48 -5.52 29.59 26.57
CA LYS A 48 -4.30 30.33 26.20
C LYS A 48 -3.15 29.42 25.71
N LEU A 49 -3.20 28.13 26.03
CA LEU A 49 -2.19 27.12 25.66
C LEU A 49 -2.62 26.26 24.48
N LEU A 50 -3.76 26.59 23.85
CA LEU A 50 -4.19 25.85 22.65
C LEU A 50 -3.17 26.02 21.53
N GLY A 51 -2.82 24.90 20.90
CA GLY A 51 -1.96 24.87 19.73
C GLY A 51 -2.61 25.58 18.53
N ARG A 52 -1.78 25.87 17.53
CA ARG A 52 -2.24 26.51 16.29
C ARG A 52 -2.11 25.54 15.12
N VAL A 53 -3.06 25.55 14.21
CA VAL A 53 -3.02 24.79 12.97
C VAL A 53 -2.10 25.52 11.98
N LYS A 54 -1.18 24.78 11.39
CA LYS A 54 -0.36 25.24 10.26
C LYS A 54 -0.65 24.37 9.05
N ARG A 55 -1.05 25.00 7.95
CA ARG A 55 -1.22 24.30 6.67
C ARG A 55 0.13 24.10 5.99
N LEU A 56 0.39 22.85 5.56
CA LEU A 56 1.55 22.50 4.74
C LEU A 56 1.10 22.43 3.28
N GLU A 57 1.40 23.45 2.49
CA GLU A 57 0.90 23.56 1.11
C GLU A 57 1.72 22.72 0.11
N ASP A 58 2.99 22.52 0.39
CA ASP A 58 3.94 21.78 -0.46
C ASP A 58 4.10 20.29 -0.07
N GLY A 59 3.16 19.74 0.69
CA GLY A 59 3.23 18.35 1.18
C GLY A 59 3.32 17.30 0.07
N ASN A 60 2.54 17.47 -1.01
CA ASN A 60 2.58 16.56 -2.15
C ASN A 60 3.91 16.62 -2.90
N GLU A 61 4.46 17.81 -3.08
CA GLU A 61 5.76 18.03 -3.75
C GLU A 61 6.89 17.37 -2.96
N LYS A 62 6.96 17.62 -1.67
CA LYS A 62 7.95 17.00 -0.77
C LYS A 62 7.86 15.48 -0.80
N TYR A 63 6.66 14.93 -0.74
CA TYR A 63 6.45 13.49 -0.82
C TYR A 63 6.94 12.92 -2.16
N ILE A 64 6.59 13.54 -3.29
CA ILE A 64 7.05 13.15 -4.61
C ILE A 64 8.59 13.18 -4.71
N GLU A 65 9.23 14.20 -4.15
CA GLU A 65 10.70 14.31 -4.13
C GLU A 65 11.34 13.19 -3.29
N ILE A 66 10.79 12.90 -2.12
CA ILE A 66 11.26 11.78 -1.27
C ILE A 66 11.17 10.46 -2.03
N LEU A 67 10.04 10.20 -2.69
CA LEU A 67 9.87 8.99 -3.48
C LEU A 67 10.90 8.90 -4.62
N LYS A 68 11.10 9.98 -5.37
CA LYS A 68 12.06 10.03 -6.50
C LYS A 68 13.51 9.79 -6.06
N LYS A 69 13.93 10.32 -4.91
CA LYS A 69 15.30 10.15 -4.37
C LYS A 69 15.70 8.69 -4.15
N ASN A 70 14.74 7.77 -4.06
CA ASN A 70 14.99 6.34 -3.88
C ASN A 70 15.33 5.60 -5.18
N PHE A 71 15.26 6.28 -6.32
CA PHE A 71 15.53 5.70 -7.64
C PHE A 71 16.65 6.47 -8.36
N PRO A 72 17.35 5.84 -9.32
CA PRO A 72 18.35 6.52 -10.12
C PRO A 72 17.74 7.73 -10.87
N ASN A 73 18.51 8.80 -11.05
CA ASN A 73 18.05 10.03 -11.70
C ASN A 73 17.54 9.81 -13.14
N ASN A 74 18.03 8.78 -13.83
CA ASN A 74 17.61 8.42 -15.19
C ASN A 74 16.38 7.48 -15.21
N PHE A 75 15.78 7.18 -14.05
CA PHE A 75 14.56 6.40 -14.01
C PHE A 75 13.42 7.15 -14.68
N ASN A 76 12.85 6.56 -15.71
CA ASN A 76 11.70 7.10 -16.42
C ASN A 76 10.75 5.97 -16.87
N LEU A 77 9.52 6.36 -17.18
CA LEU A 77 8.43 5.50 -17.63
C LEU A 77 7.94 5.91 -19.04
N LYS A 78 8.81 6.53 -19.84
CA LYS A 78 8.46 6.92 -21.21
C LYS A 78 7.96 5.71 -22.01
N GLY A 79 6.86 5.90 -22.73
CA GLY A 79 6.20 4.82 -23.49
C GLY A 79 5.31 3.87 -22.66
N THR A 80 5.33 3.97 -21.33
CA THR A 80 4.47 3.13 -20.47
C THR A 80 3.10 3.78 -20.31
N LYS A 81 2.05 3.06 -20.68
CA LYS A 81 0.65 3.44 -20.44
C LYS A 81 0.12 2.73 -19.20
N ILE A 82 -0.36 3.48 -18.23
CA ILE A 82 -0.81 3.00 -16.92
C ILE A 82 -2.25 3.42 -16.71
N VAL A 83 -3.11 2.49 -16.30
CA VAL A 83 -4.39 2.83 -15.66
C VAL A 83 -4.12 2.97 -14.17
N LEU A 84 -4.51 4.11 -13.61
CA LEU A 84 -4.29 4.45 -12.21
C LEU A 84 -5.61 4.76 -11.53
N ASP A 85 -5.98 3.95 -10.54
CA ASP A 85 -7.15 4.16 -9.70
C ASP A 85 -6.71 4.57 -8.30
N CYS A 86 -7.05 5.80 -7.90
CA CYS A 86 -6.68 6.35 -6.60
C CYS A 86 -7.82 6.22 -5.55
N GLY A 87 -8.88 5.47 -5.82
CA GLY A 87 -9.97 5.25 -4.87
C GLY A 87 -10.68 6.53 -4.38
N ASN A 88 -10.56 7.67 -5.09
CA ASN A 88 -10.95 9.00 -4.62
C ASN A 88 -10.33 9.34 -3.23
N GLY A 89 -9.16 8.79 -2.93
CA GLY A 89 -8.47 8.90 -1.66
C GLY A 89 -7.23 9.79 -1.72
N ALA A 90 -6.37 9.71 -0.72
CA ALA A 90 -5.21 10.59 -0.51
C ALA A 90 -4.21 10.63 -1.68
N GLY A 91 -4.10 9.53 -2.44
CA GLY A 91 -3.19 9.43 -3.58
C GLY A 91 -3.59 10.22 -4.83
N TYR A 92 -4.75 10.86 -4.87
CA TYR A 92 -5.35 11.41 -6.10
C TYR A 92 -4.56 12.56 -6.76
N ILE A 93 -3.72 13.27 -6.01
CA ILE A 93 -2.82 14.32 -6.55
C ILE A 93 -1.42 13.76 -6.78
N ALA A 94 -0.81 13.19 -5.74
CA ALA A 94 0.61 12.80 -5.76
C ALA A 94 0.89 11.69 -6.78
N ALA A 95 0.05 10.66 -6.85
CA ALA A 95 0.30 9.51 -7.70
C ALA A 95 0.23 9.84 -9.20
N PRO A 96 -0.83 10.49 -9.72
CA PRO A 96 -0.85 10.90 -11.12
C PRO A 96 0.27 11.87 -11.48
N LYS A 97 0.58 12.84 -10.59
CA LYS A 97 1.64 13.84 -10.79
C LYS A 97 3.00 13.17 -10.91
N LEU A 98 3.34 12.29 -9.96
CA LEU A 98 4.62 11.59 -9.97
C LEU A 98 4.81 10.73 -11.21
N LEU A 99 3.82 9.90 -11.56
CA LEU A 99 3.92 9.00 -12.69
C LEU A 99 3.98 9.74 -14.03
N LYS A 100 3.26 10.88 -14.17
CA LYS A 100 3.40 11.78 -15.34
C LYS A 100 4.78 12.42 -15.40
N ASN A 101 5.32 12.89 -14.27
CA ASN A 101 6.66 13.46 -14.20
C ASN A 101 7.75 12.45 -14.59
N LEU A 102 7.51 11.16 -14.39
CA LEU A 102 8.36 10.07 -14.86
C LEU A 102 8.13 9.74 -16.35
N GLY A 103 7.21 10.40 -17.04
CA GLY A 103 6.96 10.24 -18.47
C GLY A 103 5.90 9.19 -18.84
N ALA A 104 5.16 8.63 -17.88
CA ALA A 104 4.09 7.67 -18.17
C ALA A 104 2.85 8.34 -18.78
N LYS A 105 2.15 7.60 -19.66
CA LYS A 105 0.79 7.96 -20.11
C LYS A 105 -0.22 7.41 -19.12
N ILE A 106 -0.91 8.30 -18.39
CA ILE A 106 -1.81 7.91 -17.30
C ILE A 106 -3.28 8.05 -17.71
N ILE A 107 -4.05 6.98 -17.49
CA ILE A 107 -5.51 6.99 -17.49
C ILE A 107 -5.96 6.94 -16.03
N SER A 108 -6.44 8.07 -15.51
CA SER A 108 -6.79 8.20 -14.09
C SER A 108 -8.25 7.83 -13.84
N ILE A 109 -8.49 7.07 -12.77
CA ILE A 109 -9.77 6.70 -12.22
C ILE A 109 -9.76 7.07 -10.73
N GLY A 110 -10.91 7.40 -10.13
CA GLY A 110 -10.97 7.69 -8.71
C GLY A 110 -10.09 8.87 -8.28
N VAL A 111 -10.08 9.97 -9.05
CA VAL A 111 -9.26 11.17 -8.79
C VAL A 111 -10.09 12.44 -8.60
N LYS A 112 -11.37 12.30 -8.28
CA LYS A 112 -12.30 13.40 -8.04
C LYS A 112 -13.01 13.22 -6.70
N PRO A 113 -12.29 13.34 -5.56
CA PRO A 113 -12.90 13.18 -4.24
C PRO A 113 -13.94 14.26 -3.99
N ASN A 114 -15.08 13.88 -3.40
CA ASN A 114 -16.16 14.80 -3.03
C ASN A 114 -16.56 14.70 -1.54
N GLY A 115 -15.79 13.93 -0.74
CA GLY A 115 -16.05 13.69 0.66
C GLY A 115 -16.91 12.44 0.96
N PHE A 116 -17.63 11.91 -0.04
CA PHE A 116 -18.55 10.79 0.13
C PHE A 116 -18.21 9.58 -0.75
N ASN A 117 -17.35 9.74 -1.72
CA ASN A 117 -17.07 8.74 -2.76
C ASN A 117 -15.73 8.00 -2.61
N ILE A 118 -15.08 8.12 -1.45
CA ILE A 118 -13.85 7.38 -1.16
C ILE A 118 -14.13 5.87 -1.21
N ASN A 119 -13.31 5.11 -1.94
CA ASN A 119 -13.46 3.66 -2.17
C ASN A 119 -14.80 3.22 -2.79
N ASP A 120 -15.68 4.14 -3.19
CA ASP A 120 -16.99 3.80 -3.74
C ASP A 120 -16.84 3.23 -5.15
N LYS A 121 -17.01 1.91 -5.26
CA LYS A 121 -16.86 1.13 -6.50
C LYS A 121 -15.55 1.46 -7.26
N CYS A 122 -14.49 1.80 -6.55
CA CYS A 122 -13.15 2.07 -7.08
C CYS A 122 -12.09 1.74 -6.01
N GLY A 123 -10.82 1.87 -6.39
CA GLY A 123 -9.71 1.58 -5.49
C GLY A 123 -9.39 0.09 -5.36
N SER A 124 -8.46 -0.24 -4.46
CA SER A 124 -7.90 -1.59 -4.32
C SER A 124 -8.91 -2.64 -3.87
N THR A 125 -9.99 -2.24 -3.20
CA THR A 125 -11.08 -3.13 -2.78
C THR A 125 -12.08 -3.44 -3.88
N TYR A 126 -12.04 -2.70 -5.00
CA TYR A 126 -12.94 -2.88 -6.14
C TYR A 126 -12.16 -2.92 -7.47
N PRO A 127 -11.35 -3.95 -7.71
CA PRO A 127 -10.41 -3.98 -8.83
C PRO A 127 -11.03 -4.18 -10.21
N PHE A 128 -12.33 -4.43 -10.32
CA PHE A 128 -13.01 -4.62 -11.60
C PHE A 128 -12.91 -3.41 -12.55
N LYS A 129 -12.85 -2.20 -11.99
CA LYS A 129 -12.66 -0.99 -12.81
C LYS A 129 -11.31 -0.95 -13.50
N ILE A 130 -10.23 -1.26 -12.77
CA ILE A 130 -8.90 -1.25 -13.40
C ILE A 130 -8.76 -2.36 -14.43
N GLN A 131 -9.34 -3.55 -14.20
CA GLN A 131 -9.33 -4.66 -15.17
C GLN A 131 -9.97 -4.24 -16.50
N SER A 132 -11.19 -3.71 -16.43
CA SER A 132 -11.93 -3.23 -17.60
C SER A 132 -11.20 -2.12 -18.31
N ALA A 133 -10.65 -1.15 -17.56
CA ALA A 133 -9.93 -0.01 -18.12
C ALA A 133 -8.59 -0.44 -18.76
N VAL A 134 -7.83 -1.33 -18.14
CA VAL A 134 -6.58 -1.85 -18.73
C VAL A 134 -6.83 -2.47 -20.09
N LYS A 135 -7.85 -3.32 -20.22
CA LYS A 135 -8.24 -3.94 -21.50
C LYS A 135 -8.71 -2.89 -22.50
N LYS A 136 -9.65 -1.99 -22.09
CA LYS A 136 -10.21 -0.94 -22.93
C LYS A 136 -9.15 -0.03 -23.54
N TYR A 137 -8.20 0.43 -22.72
CA TYR A 137 -7.18 1.39 -23.13
C TYR A 137 -5.88 0.73 -23.60
N LYS A 138 -5.81 -0.62 -23.61
CA LYS A 138 -4.61 -1.39 -23.94
C LYS A 138 -3.39 -0.88 -23.15
N ALA A 139 -3.56 -0.76 -21.82
CA ALA A 139 -2.51 -0.32 -20.93
C ALA A 139 -1.56 -1.49 -20.59
N GLN A 140 -0.30 -1.20 -20.32
CA GLN A 140 0.69 -2.20 -19.93
C GLN A 140 0.46 -2.70 -18.51
N VAL A 141 -0.14 -1.87 -17.65
CA VAL A 141 -0.39 -2.22 -16.25
C VAL A 141 -1.50 -1.34 -15.68
N GLY A 142 -2.27 -1.90 -14.74
CA GLY A 142 -3.18 -1.17 -13.88
C GLY A 142 -2.64 -1.12 -12.46
N ILE A 143 -2.86 -0.01 -11.77
CA ILE A 143 -2.48 0.22 -10.38
C ILE A 143 -3.68 0.78 -9.66
N SER A 144 -4.03 0.21 -8.51
CA SER A 144 -5.16 0.64 -7.70
C SER A 144 -4.73 0.78 -6.25
N PHE A 145 -5.02 1.93 -5.66
CA PHE A 145 -4.80 2.21 -4.24
C PHE A 145 -6.12 2.21 -3.48
N ASP A 146 -6.06 2.01 -2.19
CA ASP A 146 -7.17 2.30 -1.28
C ASP A 146 -7.19 3.79 -0.86
N GLY A 147 -8.13 4.14 0.01
CA GLY A 147 -8.41 5.54 0.35
C GLY A 147 -7.24 6.29 0.97
N ASP A 148 -6.38 5.67 1.76
CA ASP A 148 -5.17 6.30 2.32
C ASP A 148 -3.87 5.92 1.60
N ALA A 149 -4.00 5.18 0.49
CA ALA A 149 -2.92 4.79 -0.41
C ALA A 149 -1.79 3.96 0.25
N ASP A 150 -2.09 3.29 1.36
CA ASP A 150 -1.16 2.39 2.03
C ASP A 150 -1.22 0.95 1.50
N ARG A 151 -2.23 0.65 0.66
CA ARG A 151 -2.41 -0.63 -0.05
C ARG A 151 -2.34 -0.44 -1.55
N ILE A 152 -1.89 -1.50 -2.22
CA ILE A 152 -1.82 -1.57 -3.67
C ILE A 152 -2.32 -2.91 -4.19
N ILE A 153 -3.18 -2.87 -5.18
CA ILE A 153 -3.51 -4.00 -6.05
C ILE A 153 -3.14 -3.61 -7.48
N MET A 154 -2.63 -4.54 -8.24
CA MET A 154 -2.24 -4.29 -9.62
C MET A 154 -3.05 -5.16 -10.58
N CYS A 155 -2.94 -4.82 -11.86
CA CYS A 155 -3.56 -5.59 -12.93
C CYS A 155 -2.56 -5.65 -14.09
N ASP A 156 -2.32 -6.85 -14.64
CA ASP A 156 -1.46 -7.01 -15.80
C ASP A 156 -2.16 -6.56 -17.10
N GLU A 157 -1.43 -6.52 -18.21
CA GLU A 157 -1.94 -6.10 -19.53
C GLU A 157 -3.08 -6.99 -20.07
N LYS A 158 -3.28 -8.17 -19.48
CA LYS A 158 -4.36 -9.10 -19.84
C LYS A 158 -5.62 -8.90 -18.99
N GLY A 159 -5.55 -8.03 -18.00
CA GLY A 159 -6.64 -7.79 -17.05
C GLY A 159 -6.66 -8.77 -15.87
N LYS A 160 -5.59 -9.53 -15.64
CA LYS A 160 -5.47 -10.39 -14.47
C LYS A 160 -5.08 -9.57 -13.25
N ILE A 161 -5.80 -9.74 -12.14
CA ILE A 161 -5.48 -9.11 -10.87
C ILE A 161 -4.23 -9.72 -10.27
N ILE A 162 -3.37 -8.87 -9.74
CA ILE A 162 -2.14 -9.16 -9.05
C ILE A 162 -2.30 -8.64 -7.62
N ASP A 163 -2.44 -9.54 -6.69
CA ASP A 163 -2.61 -9.23 -5.26
C ASP A 163 -1.27 -8.96 -4.55
N GLY A 164 -1.34 -8.63 -3.27
CA GLY A 164 -0.16 -8.34 -2.46
C GLY A 164 0.83 -9.51 -2.39
N ASP A 165 0.35 -10.74 -2.37
CA ASP A 165 1.22 -11.91 -2.29
C ASP A 165 2.08 -12.09 -3.56
N GLN A 166 1.51 -11.83 -4.75
CA GLN A 166 2.25 -11.84 -6.02
C GLN A 166 3.30 -10.73 -6.06
N ILE A 167 2.93 -9.52 -5.60
CA ILE A 167 3.84 -8.38 -5.55
C ILE A 167 4.99 -8.67 -4.57
N ILE A 168 4.70 -9.18 -3.37
CA ILE A 168 5.70 -9.57 -2.38
C ILE A 168 6.64 -10.64 -2.94
N ALA A 169 6.10 -11.67 -3.61
CA ALA A 169 6.91 -12.73 -4.22
C ALA A 169 7.90 -12.18 -5.26
N MET A 170 7.41 -11.32 -6.15
CA MET A 170 8.24 -10.67 -7.17
C MET A 170 9.34 -9.81 -6.55
N LEU A 171 8.97 -8.97 -5.57
CA LEU A 171 9.92 -8.11 -4.88
C LEU A 171 10.96 -8.90 -4.10
N ALA A 172 10.56 -9.96 -3.39
CA ALA A 172 11.44 -10.83 -2.64
C ALA A 172 12.51 -11.46 -3.54
N LYS A 173 12.09 -12.07 -4.64
CA LYS A 173 13.01 -12.64 -5.63
C LYS A 173 13.98 -11.60 -6.17
N ARG A 174 13.46 -10.45 -6.60
CA ARG A 174 14.28 -9.39 -7.16
C ARG A 174 15.27 -8.83 -6.13
N TRP A 175 14.81 -8.57 -4.91
CA TRP A 175 15.67 -8.03 -3.85
C TRP A 175 16.75 -9.02 -3.42
N LYS A 176 16.42 -10.33 -3.43
CA LYS A 176 17.43 -11.37 -3.21
C LYS A 176 18.50 -11.33 -4.30
N MET A 177 18.10 -11.32 -5.59
CA MET A 177 19.05 -11.24 -6.71
C MET A 177 19.96 -10.02 -6.65
N LYS A 178 19.43 -8.88 -6.16
CA LYS A 178 20.17 -7.63 -5.99
C LYS A 178 20.90 -7.50 -4.66
N LYS A 179 20.87 -8.53 -3.81
CA LYS A 179 21.43 -8.51 -2.46
C LYS A 179 20.86 -7.39 -1.56
N ILE A 180 19.62 -6.95 -1.80
CA ILE A 180 18.88 -5.94 -1.04
C ILE A 180 18.05 -6.59 0.07
N LEU A 181 17.51 -7.79 -0.17
CA LEU A 181 16.68 -8.51 0.80
C LEU A 181 17.49 -8.84 2.05
N LYS A 182 17.01 -8.37 3.21
CA LYS A 182 17.57 -8.70 4.51
C LYS A 182 16.71 -9.78 5.17
N GLY A 183 17.33 -10.90 5.50
CA GLY A 183 16.74 -12.02 6.23
C GLY A 183 15.72 -12.80 5.39
N GLY A 184 14.50 -12.31 5.27
CA GLY A 184 13.41 -12.99 4.56
C GLY A 184 12.17 -12.11 4.42
N VAL A 185 11.00 -12.75 4.41
CA VAL A 185 9.70 -12.10 4.22
C VAL A 185 8.79 -12.41 5.41
N ILE A 186 8.04 -11.42 5.86
CA ILE A 186 6.94 -11.59 6.82
C ILE A 186 5.62 -11.47 6.07
N GLY A 187 4.77 -12.50 6.16
CA GLY A 187 3.38 -12.47 5.72
C GLY A 187 2.41 -12.63 6.89
N THR A 188 1.13 -12.80 6.58
CA THR A 188 0.08 -13.06 7.57
C THR A 188 -0.47 -14.48 7.43
N LEU A 189 -1.36 -14.86 8.33
CA LEU A 189 -2.11 -16.12 8.24
C LEU A 189 -2.94 -16.19 6.95
N MET A 190 -3.32 -15.02 6.40
CA MET A 190 -4.12 -14.93 5.17
C MET A 190 -3.28 -15.09 3.90
N SER A 191 -1.95 -15.02 3.98
CA SER A 191 -1.09 -15.18 2.79
C SER A 191 -1.33 -16.54 2.14
N ASN A 192 -1.47 -16.55 0.80
CA ASN A 192 -1.69 -17.75 0.02
C ASN A 192 -0.55 -18.75 0.18
N TYR A 193 -0.86 -20.03 0.25
CA TYR A 193 0.17 -21.09 0.37
C TYR A 193 1.13 -21.13 -0.84
N GLY A 194 0.67 -20.65 -1.98
CA GLY A 194 1.51 -20.48 -3.18
C GLY A 194 2.68 -19.54 -2.97
N LEU A 195 2.50 -18.44 -2.20
CA LEU A 195 3.58 -17.53 -1.79
C LEU A 195 4.64 -18.27 -0.97
N GLU A 196 4.22 -19.02 0.05
CA GLU A 196 5.14 -19.77 0.91
C GLU A 196 5.94 -20.81 0.11
N ASN A 197 5.27 -21.58 -0.73
CA ASN A 197 5.93 -22.55 -1.62
C ASN A 197 6.92 -21.89 -2.59
N PHE A 198 6.55 -20.75 -3.15
CA PHE A 198 7.43 -20.00 -4.04
C PHE A 198 8.69 -19.51 -3.29
N LEU A 199 8.52 -18.87 -2.12
CA LEU A 199 9.64 -18.38 -1.33
C LEU A 199 10.57 -19.51 -0.87
N ARG A 200 10.00 -20.67 -0.48
CA ARG A 200 10.78 -21.88 -0.14
C ARG A 200 11.63 -22.35 -1.32
N LYS A 201 11.07 -22.41 -2.54
CA LYS A 201 11.82 -22.76 -3.76
C LYS A 201 12.94 -21.78 -4.06
N GLU A 202 12.69 -20.51 -3.84
CA GLU A 202 13.69 -19.43 -3.97
C GLU A 202 14.68 -19.39 -2.80
N LYS A 203 14.59 -20.30 -1.81
CA LYS A 203 15.41 -20.32 -0.59
C LYS A 203 15.38 -18.99 0.16
N ILE A 204 14.18 -18.41 0.30
CA ILE A 204 13.89 -17.20 1.06
C ILE A 204 13.11 -17.60 2.32
N LYS A 205 13.56 -17.18 3.49
CA LYS A 205 12.87 -17.42 4.76
C LYS A 205 11.51 -16.72 4.74
N PHE A 206 10.47 -17.41 5.22
CA PHE A 206 9.12 -16.87 5.32
C PHE A 206 8.54 -17.17 6.70
N PHE A 207 7.94 -16.15 7.32
CA PHE A 207 7.23 -16.33 8.59
C PHE A 207 5.87 -15.67 8.51
N ARG A 208 4.87 -16.34 9.05
CA ARG A 208 3.51 -15.82 9.19
C ARG A 208 3.32 -15.14 10.53
N THR A 209 2.44 -14.15 10.58
CA THR A 209 1.97 -13.47 11.77
C THR A 209 0.45 -13.35 11.76
N LYS A 210 -0.15 -12.85 12.84
CA LYS A 210 -1.57 -12.47 12.84
C LYS A 210 -1.84 -11.45 11.75
N VAL A 211 -3.09 -11.35 11.30
CA VAL A 211 -3.55 -10.33 10.36
C VAL A 211 -3.44 -8.96 11.01
N GLY A 212 -2.93 -8.00 10.26
CA GLY A 212 -2.71 -6.62 10.67
C GLY A 212 -1.27 -6.16 10.43
N ASP A 213 -1.13 -5.01 9.82
CA ASP A 213 0.13 -4.38 9.43
C ASP A 213 1.10 -4.19 10.60
N ARG A 214 0.56 -3.90 11.78
CA ARG A 214 1.32 -3.78 13.02
C ARG A 214 2.07 -5.06 13.36
N TYR A 215 1.40 -6.22 13.33
CA TYR A 215 2.04 -7.51 13.64
C TYR A 215 3.11 -7.87 12.60
N VAL A 216 2.87 -7.57 11.34
CA VAL A 216 3.86 -7.72 10.27
C VAL A 216 5.10 -6.91 10.61
N LYS A 217 4.93 -5.63 10.94
CA LYS A 217 6.01 -4.70 11.24
C LYS A 217 6.79 -5.06 12.50
N GLU A 218 6.10 -5.41 13.60
CA GLU A 218 6.73 -5.87 14.83
C GLU A 218 7.62 -7.09 14.57
N LYS A 219 7.12 -8.04 13.78
CA LYS A 219 7.86 -9.25 13.43
C LYS A 219 9.03 -8.95 12.48
N MET A 220 8.87 -8.03 11.52
CA MET A 220 9.96 -7.54 10.68
C MET A 220 11.08 -6.94 11.53
N LYS A 221 10.75 -6.08 12.50
CA LYS A 221 11.71 -5.48 13.43
C LYS A 221 12.43 -6.56 14.25
N LYS A 222 11.69 -7.51 14.83
CA LYS A 222 12.23 -8.61 15.66
C LYS A 222 13.26 -9.46 14.91
N PHE A 223 13.00 -9.77 13.62
CA PHE A 223 13.90 -10.60 12.81
C PHE A 223 14.87 -9.80 11.93
N ASN A 224 14.84 -8.46 12.02
CA ASN A 224 15.61 -7.57 11.15
C ASN A 224 15.36 -7.85 9.64
N PHE A 225 14.09 -8.10 9.28
CA PHE A 225 13.67 -8.28 7.90
C PHE A 225 13.20 -6.94 7.33
N ASN A 226 13.42 -6.74 6.04
CA ASN A 226 13.08 -5.48 5.37
C ASN A 226 11.95 -5.60 4.33
N LEU A 227 11.29 -6.75 4.24
CA LEU A 227 10.14 -6.96 3.37
C LEU A 227 9.06 -7.74 4.12
N GLY A 228 7.85 -7.24 4.10
CA GLY A 228 6.68 -7.92 4.65
C GLY A 228 5.39 -7.30 4.12
N GLY A 229 4.28 -7.95 4.38
CA GLY A 229 2.98 -7.42 3.98
C GLY A 229 1.87 -8.45 4.00
N GLU A 230 0.77 -8.08 3.39
CA GLU A 230 -0.49 -8.80 3.38
C GLU A 230 -0.99 -9.02 1.95
N GLN A 231 -1.76 -10.08 1.74
CA GLN A 231 -2.43 -10.36 0.47
C GLN A 231 -3.32 -9.19 0.01
N SER A 232 -3.90 -8.45 0.97
CA SER A 232 -4.71 -7.24 0.73
C SER A 232 -3.95 -6.10 0.04
N GLY A 233 -2.63 -6.21 -0.13
CA GLY A 233 -1.79 -5.22 -0.78
C GLY A 233 -1.12 -4.23 0.16
N HIS A 234 -1.28 -4.35 1.48
CA HIS A 234 -0.49 -3.56 2.43
C HIS A 234 0.92 -4.14 2.51
N ILE A 235 1.89 -3.49 1.84
CA ILE A 235 3.26 -3.98 1.70
C ILE A 235 4.23 -2.99 2.31
N ILE A 236 5.08 -3.48 3.20
CA ILE A 236 6.08 -2.69 3.93
C ILE A 236 7.44 -2.95 3.30
N LEU A 237 8.01 -1.91 2.71
CA LEU A 237 9.35 -1.89 2.17
C LEU A 237 10.27 -1.21 3.18
N GLY A 238 10.74 -1.94 4.18
CA GLY A 238 11.51 -1.43 5.32
C GLY A 238 12.84 -0.74 4.97
N LYS A 239 13.24 -0.79 3.70
CA LYS A 239 14.34 0.03 3.17
C LYS A 239 13.92 1.49 3.01
N PHE A 240 12.63 1.77 2.77
CA PHE A 240 12.14 3.08 2.34
C PHE A 240 11.22 3.74 3.37
N ALA A 241 10.37 2.94 4.02
CA ALA A 241 9.35 3.46 4.92
C ALA A 241 9.14 2.56 6.14
N THR A 242 8.57 3.14 7.18
CA THR A 242 8.19 2.44 8.42
C THR A 242 6.77 1.88 8.39
N THR A 243 6.01 2.13 7.31
CA THR A 243 4.63 1.67 7.12
C THR A 243 4.42 1.25 5.66
N GLY A 244 3.24 0.71 5.33
CA GLY A 244 2.85 0.49 3.95
C GLY A 244 2.80 1.81 3.18
N ASP A 245 3.24 1.76 1.92
CA ASP A 245 3.18 2.88 0.99
C ASP A 245 2.96 2.31 -0.42
N GLY A 246 1.70 2.35 -0.87
CA GLY A 246 1.31 1.77 -2.15
C GLY A 246 2.02 2.42 -3.34
N LEU A 247 2.28 3.73 -3.28
CA LEU A 247 2.96 4.44 -4.39
C LEU A 247 4.44 4.09 -4.46
N MET A 248 5.13 3.93 -3.32
CA MET A 248 6.50 3.42 -3.28
C MET A 248 6.59 2.00 -3.83
N VAL A 249 5.65 1.12 -3.43
CA VAL A 249 5.57 -0.24 -3.97
C VAL A 249 5.33 -0.22 -5.47
N ALA A 250 4.40 0.62 -5.96
CA ALA A 250 4.17 0.80 -7.40
C ALA A 250 5.45 1.19 -8.14
N LEU A 251 6.22 2.15 -7.61
CA LEU A 251 7.48 2.56 -8.22
C LEU A 251 8.52 1.43 -8.28
N GLU A 252 8.66 0.62 -7.22
CA GLU A 252 9.58 -0.53 -7.20
C GLU A 252 9.18 -1.59 -8.24
N VAL A 253 7.89 -1.83 -8.42
CA VAL A 253 7.38 -2.72 -9.46
C VAL A 253 7.64 -2.12 -10.86
N LEU A 254 7.29 -0.86 -11.07
CA LEU A 254 7.47 -0.16 -12.36
C LEU A 254 8.95 -0.03 -12.74
N PHE A 255 9.83 0.16 -11.75
CA PHE A 255 11.28 0.15 -11.96
C PHE A 255 11.79 -1.20 -12.50
N SER A 256 11.06 -2.28 -12.20
CA SER A 256 11.35 -3.62 -12.74
C SER A 256 10.77 -3.82 -14.13
N LEU A 257 9.62 -3.23 -14.40
CA LEU A 257 8.85 -3.40 -15.65
C LEU A 257 9.43 -2.62 -16.84
N ARG A 258 10.20 -1.54 -16.57
CA ARG A 258 10.71 -0.56 -17.56
C ARG A 258 11.51 -1.13 -18.76
N LYS A 259 11.94 -2.36 -18.72
CA LYS A 259 12.77 -2.98 -19.79
C LYS A 259 11.94 -3.66 -20.88
N GLY A 260 10.69 -3.29 -21.07
CA GLY A 260 9.80 -3.92 -22.07
C GLY A 260 9.26 -5.28 -21.66
N ILE A 261 9.50 -5.72 -20.43
CA ILE A 261 8.94 -6.95 -19.88
C ILE A 261 7.44 -6.74 -19.69
N LYS A 262 6.61 -7.69 -20.11
CA LYS A 262 5.17 -7.64 -19.87
C LYS A 262 4.85 -7.79 -18.39
N ALA A 263 3.84 -7.07 -17.89
CA ALA A 263 3.42 -7.16 -16.50
C ALA A 263 3.01 -8.61 -16.14
N SER A 264 2.33 -9.31 -17.05
CA SER A 264 1.97 -10.71 -16.87
C SER A 264 3.17 -11.66 -16.70
N GLN A 265 4.32 -11.35 -17.27
CA GLN A 265 5.55 -12.15 -17.12
C GLN A 265 6.28 -11.83 -15.81
N LEU A 266 6.25 -10.54 -15.41
CA LEU A 266 6.95 -10.09 -14.22
C LEU A 266 6.20 -10.45 -12.92
N LEU A 267 4.87 -10.31 -12.92
CA LEU A 267 4.05 -10.30 -11.70
C LEU A 267 3.35 -11.64 -11.40
N ASN A 268 3.21 -12.53 -12.39
CA ASN A 268 2.61 -13.86 -12.16
C ASN A 268 3.70 -14.88 -11.79
N VAL A 269 4.31 -14.70 -10.62
CA VAL A 269 5.51 -15.47 -10.22
C VAL A 269 5.20 -16.84 -9.64
N PHE A 270 3.97 -17.06 -9.15
CA PHE A 270 3.51 -18.38 -8.68
C PHE A 270 2.04 -18.62 -9.03
N LYS A 271 1.62 -19.88 -9.04
CA LYS A 271 0.22 -20.26 -9.17
C LYS A 271 -0.42 -20.24 -7.77
N PRO A 272 -1.44 -19.41 -7.53
CA PRO A 272 -2.14 -19.41 -6.25
C PRO A 272 -2.81 -20.77 -6.00
N PHE A 273 -2.80 -21.20 -4.74
CA PHE A 273 -3.64 -22.30 -4.29
C PHE A 273 -5.07 -21.80 -4.11
N PRO A 274 -6.07 -22.66 -4.36
CA PRO A 274 -7.46 -22.33 -4.05
C PRO A 274 -7.59 -21.92 -2.59
N GLN A 275 -8.26 -20.81 -2.35
CA GLN A 275 -8.50 -20.26 -1.01
C GLN A 275 -9.93 -19.74 -0.95
N ILE A 276 -10.63 -20.10 0.11
CA ILE A 276 -12.00 -19.66 0.39
C ILE A 276 -11.93 -18.81 1.66
N LEU A 277 -12.59 -17.66 1.65
CA LEU A 277 -12.79 -16.80 2.80
C LEU A 277 -14.30 -16.72 3.07
N GLU A 278 -14.72 -17.18 4.24
CA GLU A 278 -16.11 -17.11 4.67
C GLU A 278 -16.22 -16.23 5.92
N ASN A 279 -17.15 -15.28 5.87
CA ASN A 279 -17.48 -14.45 7.02
C ASN A 279 -18.66 -15.07 7.78
N VAL A 280 -18.47 -15.45 9.02
CA VAL A 280 -19.52 -15.98 9.88
C VAL A 280 -19.94 -14.90 10.87
N ILE A 281 -21.23 -14.55 10.84
CA ILE A 281 -21.81 -13.64 11.84
C ILE A 281 -22.08 -14.46 13.10
N VAL A 282 -21.38 -14.14 14.17
CA VAL A 282 -21.61 -14.73 15.49
C VAL A 282 -22.52 -13.79 16.26
N LYS A 283 -23.67 -14.30 16.74
CA LYS A 283 -24.62 -13.55 17.57
C LYS A 283 -24.12 -13.48 19.00
#